data_cb994cb781e1e0f7827123ebf70fd4f7
#
_entry.id   cb994cb781e1e0f7827123ebf70fd4f7
#
_cell.length_a   1.000
_cell.length_b   1.000
_cell.length_c   1.000
_cell.angle_alpha   90.00
_cell.angle_beta   90.00
_cell.angle_gamma   90.00
#
_symmetry.space_group_name_H-M   'P 1'
#
loop_
_entity.id
_entity.type
_entity.pdbx_description
1 polymer ?
#
loop_
_entity_poly.entity_id
_entity_poly.type
_entity_poly.pdbx_seq_one_letter_code
_entity_poly.pdbx_strand_id
1 'polypeptide(L)'
;MILIVIGLVLALNSFRQAGIILSVAILSIGLSFLGLFIGQQNYGFIGTIAPTGLIGLSINDSIIVLSHIKEEAEKKLISKAELIEVVIRATRHIITTSLTTLGGFAPLIFASVFFRPLAWAMSIGVLGATMTALLYIPAMFIILKKIKH
;
A
#
# COMPACT_ATOMS: atom_id res chain seq x y z
N MET A 1 5.14 9.96 11.92
CA MET A 1 5.09 10.50 10.54
C MET A 1 6.41 11.11 10.10
N ILE A 2 7.00 12.07 10.82
CA ILE A 2 8.26 12.73 10.41
C ILE A 2 9.40 11.72 10.20
N LEU A 3 9.62 10.79 11.12
CA LEU A 3 10.64 9.74 11.00
C LEU A 3 10.41 8.84 9.78
N ILE A 4 9.16 8.53 9.45
CA ILE A 4 8.80 7.75 8.27
C ILE A 4 9.17 8.52 6.98
N VAL A 5 8.86 9.80 6.94
CA VAL A 5 9.19 10.65 5.78
C VAL A 5 10.71 10.74 5.59
N ILE A 6 11.46 10.98 6.66
CA ILE A 6 12.93 11.02 6.63
C ILE A 6 13.48 9.67 6.15
N GLY A 7 13.02 8.57 6.74
CA GLY A 7 13.43 7.22 6.36
C GLY A 7 13.15 6.90 4.89
N LEU A 8 11.96 7.28 4.38
CA LEU A 8 11.60 7.10 2.96
C LEU A 8 12.49 7.92 2.03
N VAL A 9 12.73 9.19 2.36
CA VAL A 9 13.59 10.06 1.55
C VAL A 9 15.02 9.53 1.50
N LEU A 10 15.55 9.06 2.64
CA LEU A 10 16.89 8.46 2.70
C LEU A 10 16.97 7.14 1.93
N ALA A 11 15.97 6.26 2.09
CA ALA A 11 15.93 4.95 1.42
C ALA A 11 15.81 5.06 -0.11
N LEU A 12 15.00 6.02 -0.60
CA LEU A 12 14.72 6.19 -2.03
C LEU A 12 15.65 7.22 -2.70
N ASN A 13 16.37 8.02 -1.91
CA ASN A 13 17.19 9.15 -2.37
C ASN A 13 16.43 10.08 -3.35
N SER A 14 15.13 10.28 -3.10
CA SER A 14 14.25 11.07 -3.97
C SER A 14 12.99 11.55 -3.25
N PHE A 15 12.84 12.86 -3.11
CA PHE A 15 11.64 13.49 -2.55
C PHE A 15 10.37 13.20 -3.36
N ARG A 16 10.47 13.10 -4.68
CA ARG A 16 9.33 12.81 -5.56
C ARG A 16 8.79 11.40 -5.33
N GLN A 17 9.68 10.41 -5.21
CA GLN A 17 9.32 9.02 -4.96
C GLN A 17 8.73 8.85 -3.55
N ALA A 18 9.31 9.49 -2.54
CA ALA A 18 8.75 9.51 -1.20
C ALA A 18 7.35 10.14 -1.18
N GLY A 19 7.10 11.20 -1.95
CA GLY A 19 5.79 11.82 -2.09
C GLY A 19 4.73 10.89 -2.68
N ILE A 20 5.09 10.04 -3.67
CA ILE A 20 4.17 9.03 -4.22
C ILE A 20 3.76 8.04 -3.13
N ILE A 21 4.72 7.52 -2.39
CA ILE A 21 4.45 6.53 -1.33
C ILE A 21 3.59 7.15 -0.22
N LEU A 22 3.88 8.39 0.17
CA LEU A 22 3.08 9.08 1.17
C LEU A 22 1.64 9.32 0.72
N SER A 23 1.40 9.59 -0.57
CA SER A 23 0.04 9.73 -1.09
C SER A 23 -0.74 8.42 -1.00
N VAL A 24 -0.12 7.27 -1.26
CA VAL A 24 -0.73 5.94 -1.05
C VAL A 24 -1.04 5.72 0.44
N ALA A 25 -0.12 6.08 1.33
CA ALA A 25 -0.32 5.97 2.77
C ALA A 25 -1.52 6.81 3.26
N ILE A 26 -1.70 8.02 2.74
CA ILE A 26 -2.86 8.86 3.05
C ILE A 26 -4.16 8.23 2.52
N LEU A 27 -4.15 7.73 1.28
CA LEU A 27 -5.31 7.04 0.70
C LEU A 27 -5.69 5.80 1.51
N SER A 28 -4.71 5.06 2.05
CA SER A 28 -4.97 3.87 2.87
C SER A 28 -5.73 4.18 4.16
N ILE A 29 -5.59 5.38 4.72
CA ILE A 29 -6.39 5.83 5.86
C ILE A 29 -7.88 5.85 5.50
N GLY A 30 -8.22 6.46 4.35
CA GLY A 30 -9.59 6.48 3.84
C GLY A 30 -10.16 5.08 3.61
N LEU A 31 -9.33 4.16 3.07
CA LEU A 31 -9.71 2.77 2.84
C LEU A 31 -9.95 2.00 4.16
N SER A 32 -9.22 2.32 5.22
CA SER A 32 -9.47 1.77 6.56
C SER A 32 -10.85 2.19 7.10
N PHE A 33 -11.21 3.47 6.95
CA PHE A 33 -12.55 3.96 7.33
C PHE A 33 -13.65 3.34 6.48
N LEU A 34 -13.40 3.13 5.18
CA LEU A 34 -14.33 2.40 4.31
C LEU A 34 -14.57 0.99 4.86
N GLY A 35 -13.53 0.32 5.36
CA GLY A 35 -13.65 -0.99 5.99
C GLY A 35 -14.55 -0.99 7.22
N LEU A 36 -14.45 0.01 8.09
CA LEU A 36 -15.35 0.19 9.24
C LEU A 36 -16.80 0.41 8.77
N PHE A 37 -16.98 1.21 7.75
CA PHE A 37 -18.31 1.49 7.19
C PHE A 37 -18.96 0.24 6.59
N ILE A 38 -18.24 -0.52 5.77
CA ILE A 38 -18.73 -1.76 5.15
C ILE A 38 -19.06 -2.80 6.24
N GLY A 39 -18.19 -2.91 7.25
CA GLY A 39 -18.39 -3.83 8.38
C GLY A 39 -19.47 -3.38 9.36
N GLN A 40 -20.08 -2.21 9.15
CA GLN A 40 -21.05 -1.58 10.06
C GLN A 40 -20.53 -1.51 11.51
N GLN A 41 -19.22 -1.23 11.65
CA GLN A 41 -18.57 -1.18 12.94
C GLN A 41 -18.52 0.24 13.50
N ASN A 42 -18.70 0.37 14.82
CA ASN A 42 -18.56 1.64 15.50
C ASN A 42 -17.12 2.15 15.44
N TYR A 43 -16.98 3.46 15.23
CA TYR A 43 -15.71 4.14 15.29
C TYR A 43 -15.28 4.33 16.74
N GLY A 44 -14.59 3.32 17.27
CA GLY A 44 -14.09 3.32 18.64
C GLY A 44 -12.56 3.30 18.70
N PHE A 45 -12.01 3.21 19.90
CA PHE A 45 -10.54 3.19 20.13
C PHE A 45 -9.84 2.12 19.29
N ILE A 46 -10.39 0.90 19.21
CA ILE A 46 -9.81 -0.21 18.44
C ILE A 46 -9.85 0.06 16.94
N GLY A 47 -10.93 0.67 16.43
CA GLY A 47 -11.04 1.07 15.02
C GLY A 47 -10.03 2.14 14.62
N THR A 48 -9.62 3.02 15.54
CA THR A 48 -8.62 4.08 15.29
C THR A 48 -7.19 3.55 15.16
N ILE A 49 -6.90 2.37 15.69
CA ILE A 49 -5.58 1.74 15.58
C ILE A 49 -5.34 1.20 14.16
N ALA A 50 -6.38 0.72 13.49
CA ALA A 50 -6.30 0.13 12.17
C ALA A 50 -5.65 1.04 11.11
N PRO A 51 -6.02 2.32 10.94
CA PRO A 51 -5.38 3.23 10.00
C PRO A 51 -3.89 3.36 10.23
N THR A 52 -3.43 3.37 11.49
CA THR A 52 -2.02 3.49 11.83
C THR A 52 -1.20 2.29 11.36
N GLY A 53 -1.73 1.07 11.58
CA GLY A 53 -1.11 -0.16 11.08
C GLY A 53 -1.14 -0.24 9.56
N LEU A 54 -2.24 0.20 8.94
CA LEU A 54 -2.39 0.18 7.49
C LEU A 54 -1.45 1.14 6.76
N ILE A 55 -1.13 2.30 7.35
CA ILE A 55 -0.11 3.21 6.82
C ILE A 55 1.22 2.46 6.65
N GLY A 56 1.68 1.74 7.68
CA GLY A 56 2.93 0.99 7.61
C GLY A 56 2.91 -0.10 6.53
N LEU A 57 1.81 -0.83 6.43
CA LEU A 57 1.64 -1.88 5.44
C LEU A 57 1.62 -1.32 4.01
N SER A 58 0.86 -0.25 3.77
CA SER A 58 0.76 0.39 2.45
C SER A 58 2.09 1.01 1.99
N ILE A 59 2.88 1.54 2.92
CA ILE A 59 4.24 2.02 2.64
C ILE A 59 5.14 0.86 2.23
N ASN A 60 5.10 -0.26 2.95
CA ASN A 60 5.87 -1.45 2.62
C ASN A 60 5.57 -1.97 1.21
N ASP A 61 4.30 -2.16 0.86
CA ASP A 61 3.87 -2.59 -0.46
C ASP A 61 4.30 -1.59 -1.56
N SER A 62 4.18 -0.30 -1.27
CA SER A 62 4.59 0.78 -2.17
C SER A 62 6.09 0.80 -2.44
N ILE A 63 6.92 0.58 -1.41
CA ILE A 63 8.37 0.49 -1.56
C ILE A 63 8.74 -0.68 -2.47
N ILE A 64 8.11 -1.84 -2.29
CA ILE A 64 8.37 -3.03 -3.10
C ILE A 64 8.10 -2.75 -4.58
N VAL A 65 6.92 -2.20 -4.92
CA VAL A 65 6.59 -1.85 -6.32
C VAL A 65 7.60 -0.86 -6.87
N LEU A 66 7.85 0.22 -6.14
CA LEU A 66 8.70 1.30 -6.61
C LEU A 66 10.17 0.89 -6.75
N SER A 67 10.69 0.06 -5.82
CA SER A 67 12.07 -0.44 -5.89
C SER A 67 12.30 -1.33 -7.10
N HIS A 68 11.37 -2.25 -7.40
CA HIS A 68 11.45 -3.06 -8.60
C HIS A 68 11.42 -2.23 -9.89
N ILE A 69 10.54 -1.23 -9.96
CA ILE A 69 10.47 -0.32 -11.11
C ILE A 69 11.77 0.48 -11.25
N LYS A 70 12.33 0.97 -10.14
CA LYS A 70 13.55 1.77 -10.13
C LYS A 70 14.77 0.94 -10.57
N GLU A 71 14.90 -0.26 -10.02
CA GLU A 71 16.00 -1.18 -10.35
C GLU A 71 16.06 -1.49 -11.84
N GLU A 72 14.92 -1.76 -12.46
CA GLU A 72 14.88 -2.01 -13.89
C GLU A 72 15.09 -0.73 -14.72
N ALA A 73 14.58 0.41 -14.24
CA ALA A 73 14.78 1.71 -14.89
C ALA A 73 16.21 2.24 -14.86
N GLU A 74 17.04 1.75 -13.95
CA GLU A 74 18.46 2.06 -13.88
C GLU A 74 19.29 1.20 -14.86
N LYS A 75 18.84 -0.01 -15.19
CA LYS A 75 19.52 -0.91 -16.13
C LYS A 75 19.36 -0.46 -17.58
N LYS A 76 18.17 0.06 -17.96
CA LYS A 76 17.87 0.52 -19.32
C LYS A 76 16.65 1.45 -19.36
N LEU A 77 16.44 2.11 -20.51
CA LEU A 77 15.19 2.83 -20.75
C LEU A 77 14.02 1.84 -20.79
N ILE A 78 13.14 1.91 -19.80
CA ILE A 78 12.00 1.01 -19.70
C ILE A 78 10.93 1.39 -20.72
N SER A 79 10.50 0.42 -21.53
CA SER A 79 9.29 0.50 -22.35
C SER A 79 8.04 0.26 -21.49
N LYS A 80 6.87 0.60 -22.03
CA LYS A 80 5.59 0.32 -21.34
C LYS A 80 5.38 -1.17 -21.07
N ALA A 81 5.78 -2.03 -22.00
CA ALA A 81 5.66 -3.48 -21.85
C ALA A 81 6.55 -4.03 -20.72
N GLU A 82 7.78 -3.58 -20.64
CA GLU A 82 8.71 -3.97 -19.57
C GLU A 82 8.24 -3.47 -18.19
N LEU A 83 7.65 -2.27 -18.11
CA LEU A 83 7.06 -1.77 -16.88
C LEU A 83 5.93 -2.69 -16.38
N ILE A 84 5.06 -3.16 -17.27
CA ILE A 84 3.99 -4.09 -16.93
C ILE A 84 4.58 -5.39 -16.38
N GLU A 85 5.62 -5.94 -17.01
CA GLU A 85 6.26 -7.17 -16.55
C GLU A 85 6.86 -7.02 -15.15
N VAL A 86 7.51 -5.89 -14.87
CA VAL A 86 8.06 -5.58 -13.53
C VAL A 86 6.96 -5.51 -12.48
N VAL A 87 5.85 -4.84 -12.81
CA VAL A 87 4.69 -4.75 -11.90
C VAL A 87 4.08 -6.13 -11.65
N ILE A 88 3.97 -6.99 -12.67
CA ILE A 88 3.47 -8.36 -12.50
C ILE A 88 4.36 -9.17 -11.54
N ARG A 89 5.68 -9.03 -11.62
CA ARG A 89 6.60 -9.69 -10.67
C ARG A 89 6.39 -9.19 -9.23
N ALA A 90 6.26 -7.87 -9.03
CA ALA A 90 5.97 -7.29 -7.72
C ALA A 90 4.61 -7.75 -7.18
N THR A 91 3.60 -7.88 -8.06
CA THR A 91 2.23 -8.29 -7.72
C THR A 91 2.20 -9.62 -6.98
N ARG A 92 2.98 -10.61 -7.42
CA ARG A 92 3.00 -11.93 -6.79
C ARG A 92 3.38 -11.85 -5.31
N HIS A 93 4.42 -11.07 -4.98
CA HIS A 93 4.88 -10.91 -3.60
C HIS A 93 3.83 -10.17 -2.75
N ILE A 94 3.30 -9.08 -3.27
CA ILE A 94 2.33 -8.23 -2.58
C ILE A 94 1.01 -8.96 -2.33
N ILE A 95 0.50 -9.72 -3.31
CA ILE A 95 -0.71 -10.53 -3.13
C ILE A 95 -0.50 -11.58 -2.04
N THR A 96 0.66 -12.23 -2.00
CA THR A 96 0.96 -13.22 -0.95
C THR A 96 0.94 -12.56 0.44
N THR A 97 1.57 -11.39 0.60
CA THR A 97 1.58 -10.63 1.85
C THR A 97 0.18 -10.19 2.25
N SER A 98 -0.61 -9.69 1.30
CA SER A 98 -1.99 -9.28 1.54
C SER A 98 -2.88 -10.45 1.96
N LEU A 99 -2.76 -11.62 1.30
CA LEU A 99 -3.51 -12.81 1.64
C LEU A 99 -3.16 -13.35 3.03
N THR A 100 -1.87 -13.36 3.41
CA THR A 100 -1.46 -13.77 4.76
C THR A 100 -1.98 -12.80 5.82
N THR A 101 -1.96 -11.50 5.55
CA THR A 101 -2.52 -10.49 6.45
C THR A 101 -4.03 -10.65 6.61
N LEU A 102 -4.76 -10.84 5.50
CA LEU A 102 -6.20 -11.13 5.53
C LEU A 102 -6.50 -12.40 6.31
N GLY A 103 -5.73 -13.47 6.08
CA GLY A 103 -5.85 -14.72 6.82
C GLY A 103 -5.62 -14.57 8.33
N GLY A 104 -4.74 -13.64 8.73
CA GLY A 104 -4.50 -13.30 10.14
C GLY A 104 -5.65 -12.52 10.79
N PHE A 105 -6.29 -11.60 10.05
CA PHE A 105 -7.40 -10.80 10.57
C PHE A 105 -8.77 -11.46 10.44
N ALA A 106 -8.99 -12.34 9.45
CA ALA A 106 -10.27 -13.00 9.23
C ALA A 106 -10.84 -13.73 10.48
N PRO A 107 -10.06 -14.50 11.25
CA PRO A 107 -10.54 -15.13 12.46
C PRO A 107 -11.05 -14.13 13.51
N LEU A 108 -10.45 -12.93 13.60
CA LEU A 108 -10.83 -11.91 14.58
C LEU A 108 -12.23 -11.35 14.34
N ILE A 109 -12.73 -11.39 13.10
CA ILE A 109 -14.08 -10.95 12.76
C ILE A 109 -15.11 -11.81 13.52
N PHE A 110 -14.84 -13.09 13.71
CA PHE A 110 -15.73 -14.06 14.32
C PHE A 110 -15.41 -14.31 15.81
N ALA A 111 -14.13 -14.26 16.17
CA ALA A 111 -13.67 -14.63 17.51
C ALA A 111 -13.98 -13.59 18.60
N SER A 112 -14.01 -12.30 18.25
CA SER A 112 -14.15 -11.25 19.26
C SER A 112 -14.90 -10.02 18.76
N VAL A 113 -15.99 -9.66 19.46
CA VAL A 113 -16.73 -8.41 19.20
C VAL A 113 -15.83 -7.19 19.41
N PHE A 114 -14.88 -7.26 20.35
CA PHE A 114 -13.97 -6.17 20.68
C PHE A 114 -12.97 -5.88 19.54
N PHE A 115 -12.40 -6.92 18.89
CA PHE A 115 -11.45 -6.75 17.80
C PHE A 115 -12.08 -6.70 16.42
N ARG A 116 -13.38 -6.92 16.30
CA ARG A 116 -14.11 -6.89 15.03
C ARG A 116 -13.93 -5.59 14.24
N PRO A 117 -13.97 -4.37 14.83
CA PRO A 117 -13.71 -3.13 14.10
C PRO A 117 -12.30 -3.09 13.48
N LEU A 118 -11.28 -3.52 14.23
CA LEU A 118 -9.91 -3.62 13.73
C LEU A 118 -9.83 -4.58 12.54
N ALA A 119 -10.43 -5.76 12.66
CA ALA A 119 -10.38 -6.79 11.64
C ALA A 119 -11.05 -6.33 10.33
N TRP A 120 -12.22 -5.70 10.39
CA TRP A 120 -12.88 -5.13 9.21
C TRP A 120 -12.08 -4.00 8.57
N ALA A 121 -11.62 -3.04 9.38
CA ALA A 121 -10.82 -1.91 8.91
C ALA A 121 -9.53 -2.37 8.24
N MET A 122 -8.81 -3.33 8.83
CA MET A 122 -7.57 -3.88 8.28
C MET A 122 -7.84 -4.72 7.04
N SER A 123 -8.85 -5.59 7.03
CA SER A 123 -9.13 -6.46 5.87
C SER A 123 -9.47 -5.68 4.61
N ILE A 124 -10.42 -4.76 4.69
CA ILE A 124 -10.80 -3.91 3.55
C ILE A 124 -9.68 -2.92 3.21
N GLY A 125 -9.04 -2.36 4.24
CA GLY A 125 -7.93 -1.44 4.08
C GLY A 125 -6.73 -2.05 3.34
N VAL A 126 -6.35 -3.29 3.69
CA VAL A 126 -5.25 -4.02 3.01
C VAL A 126 -5.58 -4.28 1.55
N LEU A 127 -6.79 -4.78 1.25
CA LEU A 127 -7.22 -4.98 -0.14
C LEU A 127 -7.14 -3.69 -0.96
N GLY A 128 -7.67 -2.60 -0.41
CA GLY A 128 -7.65 -1.31 -1.08
C GLY A 128 -6.24 -0.73 -1.21
N ALA A 129 -5.39 -0.84 -0.17
CA ALA A 129 -4.01 -0.38 -0.21
C ALA A 129 -3.19 -1.14 -1.25
N THR A 130 -3.36 -2.47 -1.33
CA THR A 130 -2.71 -3.32 -2.34
C THR A 130 -3.11 -2.91 -3.75
N MET A 131 -4.41 -2.74 -4.02
CA MET A 131 -4.89 -2.26 -5.32
C MET A 131 -4.32 -0.87 -5.65
N THR A 132 -4.31 0.03 -4.68
CA THR A 132 -3.76 1.38 -4.86
C THR A 132 -2.26 1.32 -5.16
N ALA A 133 -1.48 0.52 -4.41
CA ALA A 133 -0.04 0.38 -4.67
C ALA A 133 0.25 -0.16 -6.07
N LEU A 134 -0.49 -1.19 -6.52
CA LEU A 134 -0.26 -1.82 -7.81
C LEU A 134 -0.69 -0.98 -9.02
N LEU A 135 -1.71 -0.13 -8.87
CA LEU A 135 -2.22 0.70 -9.96
C LEU A 135 -1.68 2.12 -9.94
N TYR A 136 -1.67 2.75 -8.77
CA TYR A 136 -1.32 4.16 -8.62
C TYR A 136 0.18 4.40 -8.78
N ILE A 137 1.04 3.56 -8.19
CA ILE A 137 2.49 3.77 -8.23
C ILE A 137 3.05 3.69 -9.67
N PRO A 138 2.74 2.66 -10.49
CA PRO A 138 3.20 2.62 -11.87
C PRO A 138 2.67 3.80 -12.69
N ALA A 139 1.39 4.18 -12.49
CA ALA A 139 0.80 5.31 -13.18
C ALA A 139 1.52 6.62 -12.86
N MET A 140 1.77 6.89 -11.59
CA MET A 140 2.51 8.08 -11.15
C MET A 140 3.97 8.07 -11.61
N PHE A 141 4.61 6.91 -11.65
CA PHE A 141 5.97 6.78 -12.17
C PHE A 141 6.05 7.15 -13.66
N ILE A 142 5.08 6.72 -14.48
CA ILE A 142 4.98 7.07 -15.90
C ILE A 142 4.82 8.59 -16.06
N ILE A 143 3.93 9.20 -15.30
CA ILE A 143 3.65 10.65 -15.36
C ILE A 143 4.90 11.46 -15.01
N LEU A 144 5.61 11.07 -13.95
CA LEU A 144 6.75 11.83 -13.44
C LEU A 144 8.03 11.65 -14.26
N LYS A 145 8.23 10.48 -14.88
CA LYS A 145 9.46 10.18 -15.64
C LYS A 145 9.33 10.55 -17.12
N LYS A 146 8.16 10.99 -17.59
CA LYS A 146 7.89 11.35 -19.01
C LYS A 146 8.50 10.28 -19.93
N ILE A 147 7.99 9.03 -19.81
CA ILE A 147 8.45 7.92 -20.65
C ILE A 147 8.21 8.30 -22.10
N LYS A 148 9.29 8.39 -22.89
CA LYS A 148 9.21 8.62 -24.33
C LYS A 148 8.37 7.51 -24.95
N HIS A 149 7.44 7.93 -25.79
CA HIS A 149 6.67 7.04 -26.68
C HIS A 149 7.59 6.38 -27.68
#